data_e3f9bde2da6aeab403ebb636c0af9043
#
_entry.id   e3f9bde2da6aeab403ebb636c0af9043
#
_cell.length_a   1.000
_cell.length_b   1.000
_cell.length_c   1.000
_cell.angle_alpha   90.00
_cell.angle_beta   90.00
_cell.angle_gamma   90.00
#
_symmetry.space_group_name_H-M   'P 1'
#
loop_
_entity.id
_entity.type
_entity.pdbx_description
1 polymer ?
#
loop_
_entity_poly.entity_id
_entity_poly.type
_entity_poly.pdbx_seq_one_letter_code
_entity_poly.pdbx_strand_id
1 'polypeptide(L)'
;VVFELQTGLYKSGEGSPENPYVVSSAVQFDNIRWSINSHFVLGDSINLGNNENRGYFSTIGLGVTDTPFTGSLDGNGHTISNLKIDYGTEYGWIGLFAANEGEIKNLVIEDPYSSGASTVGVVAGLNKGLIENCHVVNGGTVEGLGRSTVQTSGRIGGITGENQGTVRNCSSSV
;
A
#
# COMPACT_ATOMS: atom_id res chain seq x y z
N VAL A 1 -26.81 -10.02 -12.58
CA VAL A 1 -26.36 -11.02 -11.57
C VAL A 1 -24.95 -10.71 -11.04
N VAL A 2 -24.21 -9.80 -11.67
CA VAL A 2 -22.81 -9.48 -11.27
C VAL A 2 -22.73 -8.46 -10.13
N PHE A 3 -23.79 -7.70 -9.84
CA PHE A 3 -23.76 -6.62 -8.85
C PHE A 3 -23.89 -7.07 -7.39
N GLU A 4 -24.46 -8.20 -7.10
CA GLU A 4 -24.64 -8.67 -5.70
C GLU A 4 -23.37 -9.27 -5.07
N LEU A 5 -22.38 -9.68 -5.85
CA LEU A 5 -21.13 -10.26 -5.33
C LEU A 5 -20.13 -9.21 -4.85
N GLN A 6 -20.23 -7.95 -5.28
CA GLN A 6 -19.28 -6.89 -4.86
C GLN A 6 -19.70 -6.15 -3.59
N THR A 7 -20.98 -6.14 -3.23
CA THR A 7 -21.46 -5.49 -2.00
C THR A 7 -20.98 -6.16 -0.72
N GLY A 8 -20.50 -7.40 -0.77
CA GLY A 8 -19.88 -8.09 0.37
C GLY A 8 -18.37 -7.85 0.52
N LEU A 9 -17.68 -7.32 -0.51
CA LEU A 9 -16.24 -7.11 -0.48
C LEU A 9 -15.85 -5.79 0.21
N TYR A 10 -16.72 -4.79 0.17
CA TYR A 10 -16.53 -3.46 0.74
C TYR A 10 -17.75 -3.05 1.54
N LYS A 11 -17.61 -2.03 2.40
CA LYS A 11 -18.70 -1.54 3.26
C LYS A 11 -19.85 -0.92 2.44
N SER A 12 -19.51 -0.15 1.40
CA SER A 12 -20.43 0.51 0.47
C SER A 12 -19.67 1.06 -0.73
N GLY A 13 -20.39 1.74 -1.65
CA GLY A 13 -19.82 2.37 -2.84
C GLY A 13 -19.87 1.46 -4.06
N GLU A 14 -19.45 2.00 -5.19
CA GLU A 14 -19.44 1.34 -6.51
C GLU A 14 -18.03 1.29 -7.12
N GLY A 15 -17.04 1.93 -6.47
CA GLY A 15 -15.66 1.99 -6.91
C GLY A 15 -15.40 3.00 -8.04
N SER A 16 -16.36 3.89 -8.33
CA SER A 16 -16.16 5.02 -9.24
C SER A 16 -15.55 6.23 -8.51
N PRO A 17 -15.02 7.23 -9.23
CA PRO A 17 -14.52 8.46 -8.61
C PRO A 17 -15.59 9.20 -7.80
N GLU A 18 -16.86 9.18 -8.26
CA GLU A 18 -17.98 9.87 -7.65
C GLU A 18 -18.59 9.08 -6.48
N ASN A 19 -18.43 7.75 -6.49
CA ASN A 19 -18.95 6.84 -5.47
C ASN A 19 -17.92 5.74 -5.15
N PRO A 20 -16.79 6.10 -4.48
CA PRO A 20 -15.71 5.17 -4.20
C PRO A 20 -16.15 4.05 -3.24
N TYR A 21 -15.49 2.91 -3.30
CA TYR A 21 -15.66 1.85 -2.31
C TYR A 21 -15.21 2.33 -0.93
N VAL A 22 -16.07 2.15 0.07
CA VAL A 22 -15.72 2.45 1.47
C VAL A 22 -15.06 1.22 2.09
N VAL A 23 -13.85 1.41 2.59
CA VAL A 23 -13.01 0.37 3.21
C VAL A 23 -12.90 0.65 4.70
N SER A 24 -13.35 -0.28 5.55
CA SER A 24 -13.43 -0.09 7.00
C SER A 24 -12.87 -1.29 7.80
N SER A 25 -12.21 -2.24 7.14
CA SER A 25 -11.59 -3.38 7.82
C SER A 25 -10.35 -3.88 7.07
N ALA A 26 -9.50 -4.63 7.76
CA ALA A 26 -8.30 -5.24 7.17
C ALA A 26 -8.64 -6.18 6.01
N VAL A 27 -9.73 -6.93 6.10
CA VAL A 27 -10.19 -7.82 5.01
C VAL A 27 -10.61 -7.02 3.79
N GLN A 28 -11.39 -5.94 3.99
CA GLN A 28 -11.80 -5.06 2.89
C GLN A 28 -10.59 -4.36 2.27
N PHE A 29 -9.61 -3.97 3.07
CA PHE A 29 -8.38 -3.37 2.58
C PHE A 29 -7.57 -4.37 1.73
N ASP A 30 -7.46 -5.62 2.16
CA ASP A 30 -6.80 -6.68 1.39
C ASP A 30 -7.51 -6.95 0.05
N ASN A 31 -8.83 -6.77 -0.01
CA ASN A 31 -9.61 -6.93 -1.23
C ASN A 31 -9.30 -5.90 -2.33
N ILE A 32 -8.63 -4.78 -2.02
CA ILE A 32 -8.19 -3.79 -3.02
C ILE A 32 -7.40 -4.45 -4.14
N ARG A 33 -6.64 -5.51 -3.84
CA ARG A 33 -5.86 -6.29 -4.82
C ARG A 33 -6.67 -6.89 -5.98
N TRP A 34 -7.98 -7.06 -5.79
CA TRP A 34 -8.88 -7.60 -6.81
C TRP A 34 -9.56 -6.52 -7.65
N SER A 35 -9.37 -5.25 -7.30
CA SER A 35 -10.03 -4.09 -7.94
C SER A 35 -9.08 -2.90 -8.06
N ILE A 36 -7.83 -3.14 -8.43
CA ILE A 36 -6.73 -2.16 -8.42
C ILE A 36 -6.92 -0.92 -9.29
N ASN A 37 -7.91 -0.92 -10.16
CA ASN A 37 -8.29 0.20 -11.02
C ASN A 37 -9.52 0.97 -10.49
N SER A 38 -10.05 0.57 -9.34
CA SER A 38 -11.20 1.24 -8.71
C SER A 38 -10.76 2.34 -7.75
N HIS A 39 -11.74 3.09 -7.24
CA HIS A 39 -11.54 4.20 -6.32
C HIS A 39 -12.01 3.81 -4.92
N PHE A 40 -11.21 4.17 -3.91
CA PHE A 40 -11.41 3.77 -2.52
C PHE A 40 -11.30 4.95 -1.58
N VAL A 41 -12.06 4.89 -0.49
CA VAL A 41 -11.96 5.80 0.65
C VAL A 41 -11.95 5.00 1.95
N LEU A 42 -11.09 5.36 2.88
CA LEU A 42 -11.14 4.75 4.21
C LEU A 42 -12.33 5.33 4.98
N GLY A 43 -13.17 4.45 5.51
CA GLY A 43 -14.30 4.80 6.36
C GLY A 43 -14.00 4.67 7.85
N ASP A 44 -12.90 4.01 8.20
CA ASP A 44 -12.40 3.82 9.56
C ASP A 44 -10.88 3.63 9.54
N SER A 45 -10.22 3.83 10.68
CA SER A 45 -8.83 3.43 10.87
C SER A 45 -8.70 1.90 10.88
N ILE A 46 -7.65 1.38 10.23
CA ILE A 46 -7.51 -0.04 9.94
C ILE A 46 -6.25 -0.60 10.62
N ASN A 47 -6.43 -1.63 11.42
CA ASN A 47 -5.34 -2.42 11.97
C ASN A 47 -5.08 -3.65 11.08
N LEU A 48 -3.98 -3.67 10.35
CA LEU A 48 -3.62 -4.77 9.46
C LEU A 48 -3.02 -5.98 10.19
N GLY A 49 -2.61 -5.82 11.46
CA GLY A 49 -2.10 -6.92 12.29
C GLY A 49 -3.18 -7.92 12.72
N ASN A 50 -4.45 -7.56 12.62
CA ASN A 50 -5.59 -8.44 12.92
C ASN A 50 -6.00 -9.34 11.76
N ASN A 51 -5.21 -9.44 10.72
CA ASN A 51 -5.46 -10.37 9.62
C ASN A 51 -5.09 -11.78 10.07
N GLU A 52 -6.07 -12.52 10.60
CA GLU A 52 -5.93 -13.76 11.38
C GLU A 52 -5.20 -14.93 10.67
N ASN A 53 -4.86 -14.80 9.41
CA ASN A 53 -4.29 -15.89 8.62
C ASN A 53 -2.86 -15.68 8.10
N ARG A 54 -2.28 -14.49 8.24
CA ARG A 54 -0.91 -14.25 7.76
C ARG A 54 -0.24 -13.22 8.65
N GLY A 55 0.78 -13.57 9.37
CA GLY A 55 1.57 -12.64 10.18
C GLY A 55 2.17 -11.47 9.41
N TYR A 56 1.97 -11.41 8.08
CA TYR A 56 2.48 -10.39 7.17
C TYR A 56 1.41 -9.99 6.16
N PHE A 57 1.35 -8.70 5.85
CA PHE A 57 0.53 -8.17 4.77
C PHE A 57 1.24 -8.40 3.43
N SER A 58 0.55 -8.95 2.45
CA SER A 58 1.10 -9.08 1.09
C SER A 58 0.94 -7.76 0.34
N THR A 59 2.03 -7.25 -0.22
CA THR A 59 2.02 -6.06 -1.08
C THR A 59 0.94 -6.16 -2.16
N ILE A 60 0.16 -5.09 -2.32
CA ILE A 60 -0.89 -5.04 -3.36
C ILE A 60 -0.22 -4.80 -4.72
N GLY A 61 -0.59 -5.60 -5.72
CA GLY A 61 -0.05 -5.52 -7.08
C GLY A 61 1.27 -6.27 -7.29
N LEU A 62 1.76 -7.02 -6.28
CA LEU A 62 2.90 -7.92 -6.43
C LEU A 62 2.41 -9.37 -6.60
N GLY A 63 3.08 -10.16 -7.42
CA GLY A 63 2.80 -11.58 -7.61
C GLY A 63 2.14 -11.89 -8.94
N VAL A 64 1.07 -12.68 -8.94
CA VAL A 64 0.48 -13.31 -10.15
C VAL A 64 0.16 -12.34 -11.30
N THR A 65 0.00 -11.06 -11.03
CA THR A 65 -0.40 -10.08 -12.05
C THR A 65 0.63 -8.98 -12.30
N ASP A 66 1.54 -8.69 -11.36
CA ASP A 66 2.48 -7.55 -11.42
C ASP A 66 1.85 -6.25 -11.96
N THR A 67 0.58 -6.02 -11.60
CA THR A 67 -0.22 -4.94 -12.13
C THR A 67 -0.17 -3.76 -11.17
N PRO A 68 0.19 -2.55 -11.65
CA PRO A 68 0.22 -1.36 -10.80
C PRO A 68 -1.19 -0.98 -10.33
N PHE A 69 -1.25 -0.35 -9.17
CA PHE A 69 -2.47 0.32 -8.72
C PHE A 69 -2.71 1.56 -9.58
N THR A 70 -3.83 1.60 -10.30
CA THR A 70 -4.18 2.70 -11.22
C THR A 70 -5.41 3.48 -10.78
N GLY A 71 -6.10 3.04 -9.74
CA GLY A 71 -7.25 3.72 -9.16
C GLY A 71 -6.87 4.86 -8.22
N SER A 72 -7.68 5.10 -7.19
CA SER A 72 -7.34 6.04 -6.12
C SER A 72 -7.63 5.45 -4.74
N LEU A 73 -6.82 5.85 -3.77
CA LEU A 73 -7.05 5.59 -2.35
C LEU A 73 -6.99 6.91 -1.58
N ASP A 74 -8.12 7.31 -0.99
CA ASP A 74 -8.19 8.43 -0.06
C ASP A 74 -8.21 7.88 1.38
N GLY A 75 -7.17 8.15 2.15
CA GLY A 75 -7.11 7.80 3.57
C GLY A 75 -8.10 8.55 4.44
N ASN A 76 -8.65 9.67 3.94
CA ASN A 76 -9.68 10.46 4.60
C ASN A 76 -9.34 10.83 6.07
N GLY A 77 -8.05 10.98 6.37
CA GLY A 77 -7.55 11.25 7.71
C GLY A 77 -7.52 10.05 8.66
N HIS A 78 -7.85 8.86 8.18
CA HIS A 78 -7.73 7.61 8.95
C HIS A 78 -6.32 7.04 8.90
N THR A 79 -6.03 6.17 9.86
CA THR A 79 -4.72 5.55 10.05
C THR A 79 -4.73 4.07 9.70
N ILE A 80 -3.67 3.62 9.04
CA ILE A 80 -3.31 2.21 8.92
C ILE A 80 -2.23 1.90 9.95
N SER A 81 -2.48 0.94 10.84
CA SER A 81 -1.53 0.50 11.85
C SER A 81 -1.14 -0.97 11.66
N ASN A 82 0.00 -1.35 12.25
CA ASN A 82 0.53 -2.72 12.21
C ASN A 82 0.72 -3.26 10.78
N LEU A 83 1.09 -2.38 9.85
CA LEU A 83 1.52 -2.81 8.52
C LEU A 83 2.84 -3.58 8.66
N LYS A 84 2.82 -4.86 8.36
CA LYS A 84 4.01 -5.70 8.38
C LYS A 84 4.17 -6.42 7.06
N ILE A 85 5.18 -6.00 6.29
CA ILE A 85 5.54 -6.57 4.98
C ILE A 85 6.95 -7.13 5.09
N ASP A 86 7.11 -8.42 4.84
CA ASP A 86 8.42 -9.08 4.88
C ASP A 86 8.56 -10.03 3.69
N TYR A 87 9.37 -9.63 2.74
CA TYR A 87 9.76 -10.43 1.59
C TYR A 87 11.18 -10.96 1.70
N GLY A 88 11.86 -10.71 2.83
CA GLY A 88 13.21 -11.22 3.05
C GLY A 88 14.14 -10.88 1.88
N THR A 89 14.69 -11.90 1.23
CA THR A 89 15.61 -11.76 0.09
C THR A 89 14.91 -11.78 -1.28
N GLU A 90 13.60 -11.71 -1.32
CA GLU A 90 12.85 -11.66 -2.59
C GLU A 90 12.98 -10.29 -3.24
N TYR A 91 13.07 -10.30 -4.56
CA TYR A 91 13.19 -9.09 -5.38
C TYR A 91 11.81 -8.57 -5.78
N GLY A 92 11.73 -7.25 -5.92
CA GLY A 92 10.54 -6.57 -6.41
C GLY A 92 10.37 -5.18 -5.85
N TRP A 93 9.26 -4.58 -6.19
CA TRP A 93 8.79 -3.34 -5.58
C TRP A 93 7.95 -3.69 -4.35
N ILE A 94 8.37 -3.25 -3.19
CA ILE A 94 7.80 -3.65 -1.90
C ILE A 94 7.30 -2.41 -1.17
N GLY A 95 6.07 -2.49 -0.69
CA GLY A 95 5.36 -1.45 0.03
C GLY A 95 3.89 -1.85 0.20
N LEU A 96 3.06 -0.97 0.72
CA LEU A 96 1.62 -1.20 0.76
C LEU A 96 1.11 -1.52 -0.66
N PHE A 97 1.60 -0.76 -1.65
CA PHE A 97 1.47 -1.05 -3.08
C PHE A 97 2.84 -1.36 -3.69
N ALA A 98 2.92 -2.35 -4.57
CA ALA A 98 4.14 -2.64 -5.31
C ALA A 98 4.49 -1.47 -6.22
N ALA A 99 3.56 -1.08 -7.10
CA ALA A 99 3.67 0.08 -7.96
C ALA A 99 2.38 0.90 -7.91
N ASN A 100 2.51 2.21 -7.81
CA ASN A 100 1.42 3.17 -7.92
C ASN A 100 1.52 3.94 -9.22
N GLU A 101 0.50 3.87 -10.08
CA GLU A 101 0.29 4.69 -11.27
C GLU A 101 -0.98 5.55 -11.13
N GLY A 102 -1.73 5.39 -10.03
CA GLY A 102 -2.93 6.14 -9.68
C GLY A 102 -2.66 7.24 -8.64
N GLU A 103 -3.58 7.39 -7.71
CA GLU A 103 -3.54 8.43 -6.68
C GLU A 103 -3.68 7.83 -5.27
N ILE A 104 -2.75 8.15 -4.37
CA ILE A 104 -2.81 7.79 -2.95
C ILE A 104 -2.70 9.08 -2.15
N LYS A 105 -3.70 9.38 -1.31
CA LYS A 105 -3.73 10.64 -0.56
C LYS A 105 -4.29 10.53 0.84
N ASN A 106 -3.96 11.54 1.67
CA ASN A 106 -4.51 11.74 3.02
C ASN A 106 -4.38 10.50 3.92
N LEU A 107 -3.30 9.73 3.77
CA LEU A 107 -3.09 8.46 4.46
C LEU A 107 -2.06 8.62 5.58
N VAL A 108 -2.40 8.13 6.75
CA VAL A 108 -1.44 7.99 7.86
C VAL A 108 -1.11 6.51 8.03
N ILE A 109 0.18 6.17 8.08
CA ILE A 109 0.66 4.81 8.38
C ILE A 109 1.50 4.89 9.65
N GLU A 110 1.12 4.08 10.65
CA GLU A 110 1.70 4.11 11.97
C GLU A 110 2.54 2.85 12.22
N ASP A 111 3.79 3.07 12.67
CA ASP A 111 4.75 2.01 13.04
C ASP A 111 4.83 0.85 12.03
N PRO A 112 5.15 1.13 10.75
CA PRO A 112 5.23 0.08 9.74
C PRO A 112 6.53 -0.73 9.86
N TYR A 113 6.45 -1.99 9.41
CA TYR A 113 7.62 -2.79 9.06
C TYR A 113 7.56 -3.17 7.57
N SER A 114 8.57 -2.79 6.81
CA SER A 114 8.65 -3.09 5.37
C SER A 114 10.07 -3.55 5.02
N SER A 115 10.21 -4.77 4.53
CA SER A 115 11.49 -5.43 4.26
C SER A 115 11.51 -6.15 2.93
N GLY A 116 12.66 -6.10 2.24
CA GLY A 116 12.90 -6.82 0.99
C GLY A 116 14.27 -6.58 0.38
N ALA A 117 14.59 -7.28 -0.69
CA ALA A 117 15.95 -7.29 -1.25
C ALA A 117 16.23 -6.18 -2.27
N SER A 118 15.22 -5.46 -2.76
CA SER A 118 15.39 -4.52 -3.87
C SER A 118 14.83 -3.13 -3.53
N THR A 119 13.68 -2.78 -4.04
CA THR A 119 13.11 -1.44 -3.92
C THR A 119 12.01 -1.44 -2.88
N VAL A 120 12.24 -0.82 -1.74
CA VAL A 120 11.36 -0.88 -0.57
C VAL A 120 10.90 0.52 -0.17
N GLY A 121 9.59 0.70 -0.08
CA GLY A 121 8.94 1.88 0.50
C GLY A 121 7.85 1.47 1.48
N VAL A 122 7.28 2.42 2.20
CA VAL A 122 6.13 2.14 3.08
C VAL A 122 4.83 2.20 2.28
N VAL A 123 4.60 3.30 1.56
CA VAL A 123 3.37 3.50 0.77
C VAL A 123 3.46 2.74 -0.55
N ALA A 124 4.57 2.90 -1.27
CA ALA A 124 4.78 2.20 -2.54
C ALA A 124 6.25 1.84 -2.74
N GLY A 125 6.51 0.68 -3.34
CA GLY A 125 7.85 0.34 -3.81
C GLY A 125 8.26 1.27 -4.95
N LEU A 126 7.44 1.37 -6.00
CA LEU A 126 7.59 2.30 -7.12
C LEU A 126 6.39 3.24 -7.19
N ASN A 127 6.66 4.55 -7.29
CA ASN A 127 5.63 5.54 -7.57
C ASN A 127 5.83 6.15 -8.97
N LYS A 128 4.82 6.03 -9.82
CA LYS A 128 4.71 6.72 -11.12
C LYS A 128 3.49 7.66 -11.15
N GLY A 129 2.60 7.56 -10.19
CA GLY A 129 1.40 8.38 -10.03
C GLY A 129 1.59 9.51 -9.02
N LEU A 130 0.55 9.76 -8.24
CA LEU A 130 0.54 10.77 -7.19
C LEU A 130 0.49 10.12 -5.80
N ILE A 131 1.39 10.55 -4.91
CA ILE A 131 1.30 10.32 -3.46
C ILE A 131 1.27 11.69 -2.80
N GLU A 132 0.16 12.02 -2.13
CA GLU A 132 -0.05 13.35 -1.56
C GLU A 132 -0.55 13.28 -0.13
N ASN A 133 -0.02 14.17 0.73
CA ASN A 133 -0.48 14.30 2.12
C ASN A 133 -0.50 12.96 2.86
N CYS A 134 0.55 12.15 2.65
CA CYS A 134 0.73 10.84 3.28
C CYS A 134 1.83 10.93 4.33
N HIS A 135 1.57 10.41 5.52
CA HIS A 135 2.47 10.53 6.66
C HIS A 135 2.76 9.17 7.27
N VAL A 136 4.04 8.84 7.39
CA VAL A 136 4.52 7.68 8.17
C VAL A 136 4.99 8.19 9.52
N VAL A 137 4.35 7.72 10.57
CA VAL A 137 4.51 8.27 11.94
C VAL A 137 4.85 7.17 12.95
N ASN A 138 5.31 7.61 14.14
CA ASN A 138 5.62 6.76 15.29
C ASN A 138 6.78 5.78 15.06
N GLY A 139 7.70 6.11 14.17
CA GLY A 139 8.84 5.25 13.86
C GLY A 139 8.48 4.17 12.84
N GLY A 140 8.99 2.97 13.08
CA GLY A 140 8.87 1.84 12.17
C GLY A 140 10.21 1.44 11.56
N THR A 141 10.20 0.45 10.69
CA THR A 141 11.41 -0.08 10.06
C THR A 141 11.19 -0.24 8.56
N VAL A 142 12.14 0.27 7.78
CA VAL A 142 12.22 0.03 6.33
C VAL A 142 13.59 -0.54 6.02
N GLU A 143 13.65 -1.78 5.55
CA GLU A 143 14.90 -2.51 5.35
C GLU A 143 15.07 -2.99 3.91
N GLY A 144 16.27 -2.76 3.37
CA GLY A 144 16.73 -3.35 2.12
C GLY A 144 17.75 -4.45 2.39
N LEU A 145 17.35 -5.70 2.31
CA LEU A 145 18.19 -6.86 2.57
C LEU A 145 18.98 -7.30 1.34
N GLY A 146 19.66 -6.40 0.65
CA GLY A 146 20.40 -6.68 -0.60
C GLY A 146 21.19 -8.00 -0.56
N ARG A 147 21.16 -8.78 -1.64
CA ARG A 147 21.99 -9.98 -1.77
C ARG A 147 23.43 -9.58 -2.05
N SER A 148 24.34 -10.16 -1.31
CA SER A 148 25.80 -10.02 -1.44
C SER A 148 26.38 -10.39 -2.83
N THR A 149 25.60 -11.00 -3.71
CA THR A 149 26.09 -11.54 -5.00
C THR A 149 25.64 -10.78 -6.23
N VAL A 150 24.75 -9.80 -6.09
CA VAL A 150 24.31 -8.93 -7.19
C VAL A 150 24.40 -7.49 -6.72
N GLN A 151 25.20 -6.68 -7.40
CA GLN A 151 25.32 -5.22 -7.13
C GLN A 151 24.07 -4.45 -7.59
N THR A 152 22.91 -4.81 -7.06
CA THR A 152 21.74 -3.96 -7.14
C THR A 152 21.60 -3.25 -5.79
N SER A 153 22.06 -2.01 -5.73
CA SER A 153 21.79 -1.14 -4.58
C SER A 153 20.28 -1.07 -4.37
N GLY A 154 19.80 -1.63 -3.27
CA GLY A 154 18.41 -1.51 -2.87
C GLY A 154 18.04 -0.02 -2.74
N ARG A 155 16.91 0.36 -3.30
CA ARG A 155 16.36 1.70 -3.10
C ARG A 155 15.40 1.63 -1.94
N ILE A 156 15.65 2.44 -0.91
CA ILE A 156 14.86 2.42 0.32
C ILE A 156 14.35 3.83 0.59
N GLY A 157 13.08 3.95 0.90
CA GLY A 157 12.50 5.24 1.27
C GLY A 157 11.33 5.10 2.23
N GLY A 158 11.20 6.04 3.14
CA GLY A 158 10.12 6.05 4.14
C GLY A 158 8.72 6.29 3.55
N ILE A 159 8.61 6.78 2.31
CA ILE A 159 7.35 6.89 1.58
C ILE A 159 7.37 5.94 0.39
N THR A 160 8.31 6.11 -0.53
CA THR A 160 8.46 5.26 -1.73
C THR A 160 9.92 4.92 -1.94
N GLY A 161 10.21 3.69 -2.37
CA GLY A 161 11.56 3.25 -2.65
C GLY A 161 12.14 3.87 -3.92
N GLU A 162 11.31 4.02 -4.94
CA GLU A 162 11.63 4.71 -6.20
C GLU A 162 10.50 5.66 -6.58
N ASN A 163 10.83 6.90 -6.92
CA ASN A 163 9.85 7.89 -7.38
C ASN A 163 10.12 8.32 -8.82
N GLN A 164 9.19 8.03 -9.71
CA GLN A 164 9.14 8.50 -11.10
C GLN A 164 7.92 9.41 -11.34
N GLY A 165 7.04 9.55 -10.33
CA GLY A 165 5.85 10.40 -10.35
C GLY A 165 5.97 11.60 -9.44
N THR A 166 4.89 11.90 -8.71
CA THR A 166 4.82 13.03 -7.78
C THR A 166 4.64 12.56 -6.35
N VAL A 167 5.49 13.04 -5.46
CA VAL A 167 5.31 12.93 -4.00
C VAL A 167 5.30 14.35 -3.44
N ARG A 168 4.21 14.74 -2.77
CA ARG A 168 4.10 16.09 -2.18
C ARG A 168 3.38 16.08 -0.83
N ASN A 169 3.75 17.02 0.04
CA ASN A 169 3.19 17.17 1.39
C ASN A 169 3.27 15.87 2.22
N CYS A 170 4.29 15.04 2.01
CA CYS A 170 4.49 13.78 2.69
C CYS A 170 5.62 13.89 3.72
N SER A 171 5.53 13.10 4.78
CA SER A 171 6.59 12.99 5.78
C SER A 171 6.77 11.56 6.25
N SER A 172 7.96 11.23 6.70
CA SER A 172 8.28 9.93 7.27
C SER A 172 9.20 10.08 8.46
N SER A 173 8.95 9.29 9.50
CA SER A 173 9.75 9.19 10.73
C SER A 173 10.42 7.82 10.91
N VAL A 174 10.53 7.01 9.84
CA VAL A 174 11.28 5.74 9.85
C VAL A 174 12.76 5.97 9.66
#